data_1a287af412d7be03c7d4966bd7147474
#
_entry.id   1a287af412d7be03c7d4966bd7147474
#
_cell.length_a   1.000
_cell.length_b   1.000
_cell.length_c   1.000
_cell.angle_alpha   90.00
_cell.angle_beta   90.00
_cell.angle_gamma   90.00
#
_symmetry.space_group_name_H-M   'P 1'
#
loop_
_entity.id
_entity.type
_entity.pdbx_description
1 polymer ?
#
loop_
_entity_poly.entity_id
_entity_poly.type
_entity_poly.pdbx_seq_one_letter_code
_entity_poly.pdbx_strand_id
1 'polypeptide(L)'
;MSSRKGMVLLIVLVMSAFISLGAMLLFSTANMEMMIAGNTRRINQAKISAASGLSHFTALRLDYDALRERAHGLQTLQILHMTQLSSHTSYEVKVHFSSRLNDRHYVVESIGYYTKGDRVLSSHPIKALFQGEQ
;
A
#
# COMPACT_ATOMS: atom_id res chain seq x y z
N MET A 1 -11.49 45.91 48.85
CA MET A 1 -12.21 44.74 48.37
C MET A 1 -12.13 44.50 46.80
N SER A 2 -11.70 45.47 46.04
CA SER A 2 -11.60 45.36 44.54
C SER A 2 -10.41 44.52 44.06
N SER A 3 -9.28 44.49 44.76
CA SER A 3 -8.08 43.77 44.43
C SER A 3 -8.24 42.23 44.34
N ARG A 4 -9.07 41.64 45.23
CA ARG A 4 -9.33 40.19 45.23
C ARG A 4 -10.13 39.73 43.99
N LYS A 5 -11.07 40.57 43.53
CA LYS A 5 -11.87 40.25 42.32
C LYS A 5 -11.03 40.27 41.05
N GLY A 6 -10.08 41.20 40.94
CA GLY A 6 -9.15 41.26 39.81
C GLY A 6 -8.20 40.07 39.76
N MET A 7 -7.73 39.59 40.92
CA MET A 7 -6.86 38.43 41.02
C MET A 7 -7.55 37.11 40.59
N VAL A 8 -8.82 36.93 40.98
CA VAL A 8 -9.63 35.80 40.60
C VAL A 8 -9.85 35.77 39.07
N LEU A 9 -10.15 36.94 38.49
CA LEU A 9 -10.34 37.04 37.04
C LEU A 9 -9.07 36.68 36.28
N LEU A 10 -7.91 37.10 36.76
CA LEU A 10 -6.61 36.79 36.15
C LEU A 10 -6.31 35.29 36.22
N ILE A 11 -6.58 34.64 37.36
CA ILE A 11 -6.40 33.17 37.50
C ILE A 11 -7.31 32.41 36.54
N VAL A 12 -8.58 32.80 36.43
CA VAL A 12 -9.53 32.16 35.49
C VAL A 12 -9.05 32.32 34.04
N LEU A 13 -8.54 33.48 33.67
CA LEU A 13 -8.04 33.77 32.32
C LEU A 13 -6.80 32.92 31.99
N VAL A 14 -5.88 32.81 32.94
CA VAL A 14 -4.69 31.94 32.78
C VAL A 14 -5.10 30.46 32.68
N MET A 15 -5.99 30.00 33.55
CA MET A 15 -6.50 28.63 33.50
C MET A 15 -7.19 28.30 32.17
N SER A 16 -8.04 29.22 31.68
CA SER A 16 -8.72 29.03 30.38
C SER A 16 -7.75 28.99 29.23
N ALA A 17 -6.66 29.77 29.26
CA ALA A 17 -5.60 29.73 28.26
C ALA A 17 -4.86 28.37 28.25
N PHE A 18 -4.54 27.81 29.41
CA PHE A 18 -3.91 26.49 29.53
C PHE A 18 -4.82 25.37 29.01
N ILE A 19 -6.12 25.43 29.36
CA ILE A 19 -7.10 24.46 28.87
C ILE A 19 -7.21 24.51 27.31
N SER A 20 -7.26 25.73 26.77
CA SER A 20 -7.33 25.95 25.32
C SER A 20 -6.09 25.42 24.60
N LEU A 21 -4.89 25.68 25.15
CA LEU A 21 -3.64 25.13 24.62
C LEU A 21 -3.64 23.60 24.68
N GLY A 22 -4.06 23.00 25.79
CA GLY A 22 -4.17 21.56 25.93
C GLY A 22 -5.13 20.93 24.91
N ALA A 23 -6.29 21.54 24.73
CA ALA A 23 -7.28 21.10 23.75
C ALA A 23 -6.71 21.15 22.30
N MET A 24 -5.99 22.22 21.96
CA MET A 24 -5.37 22.39 20.65
C MET A 24 -4.30 21.31 20.36
N LEU A 25 -3.48 20.97 21.36
CA LEU A 25 -2.48 19.90 21.24
C LEU A 25 -3.15 18.54 21.03
N LEU A 26 -4.18 18.21 21.82
CA LEU A 26 -4.93 16.96 21.67
C LEU A 26 -5.58 16.85 20.29
N PHE A 27 -6.16 17.93 19.79
CA PHE A 27 -6.76 17.95 18.46
C PHE A 27 -5.72 17.74 17.34
N SER A 28 -4.55 18.35 17.47
CA SER A 28 -3.44 18.17 16.53
C SER A 28 -2.96 16.72 16.52
N THR A 29 -2.81 16.09 17.70
CA THR A 29 -2.41 14.68 17.82
C THR A 29 -3.44 13.74 17.19
N ALA A 30 -4.73 13.95 17.46
CA ALA A 30 -5.81 13.15 16.91
C ALA A 30 -5.85 13.23 15.37
N ASN A 31 -5.63 14.41 14.78
CA ASN A 31 -5.54 14.57 13.35
C ASN A 31 -4.35 13.80 12.73
N MET A 32 -3.18 13.84 13.38
CA MET A 32 -2.02 13.06 12.98
C MET A 32 -2.32 11.56 13.01
N GLU A 33 -2.91 11.05 14.07
CA GLU A 33 -3.28 9.63 14.19
C GLU A 33 -4.26 9.20 13.10
N MET A 34 -5.25 10.02 12.78
CA MET A 34 -6.17 9.75 11.66
C MET A 34 -5.46 9.68 10.31
N MET A 35 -4.50 10.58 10.05
CA MET A 35 -3.72 10.56 8.82
C MET A 35 -2.85 9.32 8.72
N ILE A 36 -2.18 8.92 9.80
CA ILE A 36 -1.35 7.71 9.87
C ILE A 36 -2.22 6.47 9.65
N ALA A 37 -3.34 6.35 10.35
CA ALA A 37 -4.27 5.23 10.21
C ALA A 37 -4.81 5.12 8.78
N GLY A 38 -5.18 6.25 8.16
CA GLY A 38 -5.64 6.30 6.77
C GLY A 38 -4.58 5.83 5.79
N ASN A 39 -3.32 6.25 5.97
CA ASN A 39 -2.21 5.83 5.11
C ASN A 39 -1.88 4.34 5.29
N THR A 40 -1.83 3.86 6.53
CA THR A 40 -1.60 2.44 6.84
C THR A 40 -2.67 1.54 6.21
N ARG A 41 -3.94 1.96 6.26
CA ARG A 41 -5.02 1.23 5.61
C ARG A 41 -4.82 1.11 4.10
N ARG A 42 -4.41 2.20 3.42
CA ARG A 42 -4.15 2.20 1.97
C ARG A 42 -3.00 1.25 1.61
N ILE A 43 -1.91 1.31 2.36
CA ILE A 43 -0.75 0.42 2.17
C ILE A 43 -1.16 -1.04 2.36
N ASN A 44 -1.91 -1.36 3.40
CA ASN A 44 -2.37 -2.72 3.66
C ASN A 44 -3.31 -3.23 2.56
N GLN A 45 -4.18 -2.39 2.03
CA GLN A 45 -5.04 -2.75 0.90
C GLN A 45 -4.24 -3.01 -0.37
N ALA A 46 -3.20 -2.21 -0.66
CA ALA A 46 -2.30 -2.47 -1.76
C ALA A 46 -1.52 -3.80 -1.59
N LYS A 47 -1.06 -4.11 -0.36
CA LYS A 47 -0.43 -5.42 -0.04
C LYS A 47 -1.35 -6.60 -0.29
N ILE A 48 -2.59 -6.53 0.18
CA ILE A 48 -3.59 -7.58 -0.02
C ILE A 48 -3.87 -7.76 -1.51
N SER A 49 -3.97 -6.67 -2.26
CA SER A 49 -4.17 -6.71 -3.70
C SER A 49 -2.99 -7.38 -4.42
N ALA A 50 -1.74 -7.06 -4.04
CA ALA A 50 -0.56 -7.73 -4.58
C ALA A 50 -0.52 -9.23 -4.25
N ALA A 51 -0.87 -9.61 -3.02
CA ALA A 51 -0.96 -11.02 -2.63
C ALA A 51 -2.04 -11.77 -3.43
N SER A 52 -3.18 -11.12 -3.69
CA SER A 52 -4.24 -11.67 -4.54
C SER A 52 -3.77 -11.88 -5.98
N GLY A 53 -2.97 -10.96 -6.52
CA GLY A 53 -2.38 -11.10 -7.84
C GLY A 53 -1.42 -12.30 -7.94
N LEU A 54 -0.57 -12.49 -6.92
CA LEU A 54 0.32 -13.65 -6.85
C LEU A 54 -0.46 -14.97 -6.72
N SER A 55 -1.51 -14.99 -5.89
CA SER A 55 -2.39 -16.14 -5.75
C SER A 55 -3.12 -16.47 -7.06
N HIS A 56 -3.59 -15.45 -7.78
CA HIS A 56 -4.21 -15.63 -9.09
C HIS A 56 -3.23 -16.22 -10.11
N PHE A 57 -1.99 -15.71 -10.15
CA PHE A 57 -0.94 -16.25 -10.99
C PHE A 57 -0.71 -17.75 -10.70
N THR A 58 -0.59 -18.11 -9.42
CA THR A 58 -0.39 -19.51 -9.01
C THR A 58 -1.57 -20.41 -9.42
N ALA A 59 -2.79 -19.89 -9.34
CA ALA A 59 -4.00 -20.61 -9.75
C ALA A 59 -4.07 -20.87 -11.27
N LEU A 60 -3.42 -20.03 -12.08
CA LEU A 60 -3.33 -20.23 -13.55
C LEU A 60 -2.48 -21.43 -13.93
N ARG A 61 -1.66 -21.98 -13.03
CA ARG A 61 -0.79 -23.16 -13.26
C ARG A 61 -0.06 -23.13 -14.60
N LEU A 62 0.48 -21.97 -14.94
CA LEU A 62 1.21 -21.79 -16.19
C LEU A 62 2.57 -22.48 -16.09
N ASP A 63 2.86 -23.32 -17.08
CA ASP A 63 4.15 -24.00 -17.21
C ASP A 63 5.24 -23.01 -17.65
N TYR A 64 6.49 -23.28 -17.25
CA TYR A 64 7.65 -22.43 -17.60
C TYR A 64 7.81 -22.29 -19.12
N ASP A 65 7.69 -23.39 -19.85
CA ASP A 65 7.91 -23.40 -21.30
C ASP A 65 6.83 -22.58 -22.02
N ALA A 66 5.56 -22.69 -21.57
CA ALA A 66 4.47 -21.88 -22.09
C ALA A 66 4.64 -20.37 -21.78
N LEU A 67 5.17 -20.03 -20.61
CA LEU A 67 5.50 -18.65 -20.26
C LEU A 67 6.64 -18.11 -21.13
N ARG A 68 7.67 -18.92 -21.37
CA ARG A 68 8.83 -18.55 -22.18
C ARG A 68 8.48 -18.36 -23.64
N GLU A 69 7.62 -19.21 -24.17
CA GLU A 69 7.09 -19.09 -25.53
C GLU A 69 6.30 -17.80 -25.71
N ARG A 70 5.41 -17.49 -24.78
CA ARG A 70 4.65 -16.22 -24.78
C ARG A 70 5.53 -14.98 -24.68
N ALA A 71 6.66 -15.09 -24.00
CA ALA A 71 7.61 -13.99 -23.85
C ALA A 71 8.35 -13.66 -25.16
N HIS A 72 8.33 -14.54 -26.18
CA HIS A 72 9.02 -14.34 -27.46
C HIS A 72 10.47 -13.86 -27.31
N GLY A 73 11.20 -14.38 -26.31
CA GLY A 73 12.57 -13.99 -26.00
C GLY A 73 12.73 -12.73 -25.17
N LEU A 74 11.65 -12.07 -24.78
CA LEU A 74 11.68 -10.95 -23.84
C LEU A 74 12.05 -11.43 -22.45
N GLN A 75 12.77 -10.59 -21.68
CA GLN A 75 13.12 -10.89 -20.29
C GLN A 75 11.97 -10.65 -19.32
N THR A 76 10.97 -9.90 -19.71
CA THR A 76 9.81 -9.56 -18.90
C THR A 76 8.54 -9.80 -19.70
N LEU A 77 7.62 -10.56 -19.11
CA LEU A 77 6.31 -10.83 -19.67
C LEU A 77 5.23 -10.32 -18.71
N GLN A 78 4.33 -9.50 -19.21
CA GLN A 78 3.15 -9.09 -18.45
C GLN A 78 2.03 -10.10 -18.66
N ILE A 79 1.63 -10.78 -17.59
CA ILE A 79 0.59 -11.83 -17.60
C ILE A 79 -0.78 -11.24 -17.37
N LEU A 80 -0.89 -10.41 -16.35
CA LEU A 80 -2.16 -9.77 -15.97
C LEU A 80 -1.96 -8.25 -15.99
N HIS A 81 -2.75 -7.60 -16.83
CA HIS A 81 -2.90 -6.16 -16.82
C HIS A 81 -3.80 -5.75 -15.65
N MET A 82 -3.68 -4.54 -15.18
CA MET A 82 -4.48 -3.92 -14.12
C MET A 82 -5.84 -4.62 -13.89
N THR A 83 -5.81 -5.75 -13.18
CA THR A 83 -7.00 -6.52 -12.87
C THR A 83 -7.64 -5.92 -11.64
N GLN A 84 -8.90 -5.51 -11.76
CA GLN A 84 -9.63 -4.90 -10.66
C GLN A 84 -10.09 -5.97 -9.66
N LEU A 85 -9.72 -5.80 -8.40
CA LEU A 85 -10.14 -6.65 -7.29
C LEU A 85 -11.37 -6.06 -6.58
N SER A 86 -11.41 -4.73 -6.44
CA SER A 86 -12.53 -3.99 -5.86
C SER A 86 -12.62 -2.60 -6.50
N SER A 87 -13.58 -1.80 -6.07
CA SER A 87 -13.74 -0.41 -6.56
C SER A 87 -12.50 0.47 -6.39
N HIS A 88 -11.60 0.11 -5.48
CA HIS A 88 -10.42 0.91 -5.14
C HIS A 88 -9.11 0.13 -5.20
N THR A 89 -9.14 -1.15 -5.50
CA THR A 89 -7.93 -1.98 -5.52
C THR A 89 -7.82 -2.73 -6.83
N SER A 90 -6.62 -2.75 -7.37
CA SER A 90 -6.25 -3.49 -8.56
C SER A 90 -4.85 -4.07 -8.40
N TYR A 91 -4.49 -5.00 -9.25
CA TYR A 91 -3.15 -5.57 -9.29
C TYR A 91 -2.73 -5.84 -10.73
N GLU A 92 -1.42 -5.88 -10.93
CA GLU A 92 -0.80 -6.38 -12.16
C GLU A 92 0.23 -7.43 -11.82
N VAL A 93 0.46 -8.36 -12.74
CA VAL A 93 1.44 -9.44 -12.56
C VAL A 93 2.37 -9.48 -13.74
N LYS A 94 3.67 -9.43 -13.44
CA LYS A 94 4.78 -9.54 -14.39
C LYS A 94 5.66 -10.72 -14.04
N VAL A 95 6.19 -11.37 -15.07
CA VAL A 95 7.17 -12.45 -14.92
C VAL A 95 8.50 -11.96 -15.48
N HIS A 96 9.55 -12.07 -14.69
CA HIS A 96 10.91 -11.75 -15.07
C HIS A 96 11.73 -13.03 -15.19
N PHE A 97 12.25 -13.30 -16.36
CA PHE A 97 13.07 -14.47 -16.62
C PHE A 97 14.55 -14.18 -16.34
N SER A 98 15.27 -15.20 -15.89
CA SER A 98 16.72 -15.14 -15.79
C SER A 98 17.35 -14.99 -17.18
N SER A 99 18.40 -14.19 -17.27
CA SER A 99 19.18 -14.02 -18.52
C SER A 99 20.07 -15.22 -18.84
N ARG A 100 20.22 -16.19 -17.93
CA ARG A 100 21.04 -17.40 -18.15
C ARG A 100 20.21 -18.44 -18.89
N LEU A 101 20.72 -18.94 -20.03
CA LEU A 101 20.00 -19.85 -20.91
C LEU A 101 19.58 -21.18 -20.25
N ASN A 102 20.32 -21.65 -19.25
CA ASN A 102 20.07 -22.93 -18.56
C ASN A 102 19.34 -22.75 -17.21
N ASP A 103 18.94 -21.52 -16.88
CA ASP A 103 18.32 -21.24 -15.60
C ASP A 103 16.79 -21.20 -15.78
N ARG A 104 16.11 -22.21 -15.23
CA ARG A 104 14.65 -22.28 -15.22
C ARG A 104 14.00 -21.49 -14.10
N HIS A 105 14.77 -20.65 -13.41
CA HIS A 105 14.23 -19.77 -12.40
C HIS A 105 13.63 -18.52 -13.04
N TYR A 106 12.50 -18.09 -12.50
CA TYR A 106 11.85 -16.85 -12.87
C TYR A 106 11.26 -16.16 -11.64
N VAL A 107 11.19 -14.86 -11.70
CA VAL A 107 10.62 -14.05 -10.61
C VAL A 107 9.26 -13.55 -11.07
N VAL A 108 8.25 -13.85 -10.28
CA VAL A 108 6.92 -13.29 -10.46
C VAL A 108 6.79 -12.07 -9.56
N GLU A 109 6.55 -10.93 -10.16
CA GLU A 109 6.29 -9.67 -9.48
C GLU A 109 4.81 -9.34 -9.60
N SER A 110 4.14 -9.26 -8.47
CA SER A 110 2.77 -8.78 -8.36
C SER A 110 2.76 -7.41 -7.72
N ILE A 111 2.21 -6.42 -8.39
CA ILE A 111 2.11 -5.06 -7.88
C ILE A 111 0.64 -4.78 -7.59
N GLY A 112 0.32 -4.57 -6.32
CA GLY A 112 -1.01 -4.16 -5.90
C GLY A 112 -1.11 -2.64 -5.81
N TYR A 113 -2.25 -2.11 -6.21
CA TYR A 113 -2.54 -0.69 -6.23
C TYR A 113 -3.78 -0.40 -5.38
N TYR A 114 -3.72 0.72 -4.67
CA TYR A 114 -4.90 1.36 -4.10
C TYR A 114 -5.15 2.67 -4.83
N THR A 115 -6.33 2.79 -5.44
CA THR A 115 -6.71 3.92 -6.29
C THR A 115 -7.92 4.65 -5.74
N LYS A 116 -8.03 5.94 -6.05
CA LYS A 116 -9.23 6.74 -5.83
C LYS A 116 -9.52 7.53 -7.09
N GLY A 117 -10.53 7.09 -7.86
CA GLY A 117 -10.70 7.54 -9.23
C GLY A 117 -9.49 7.14 -10.07
N ASP A 118 -8.98 8.03 -10.89
CA ASP A 118 -7.83 7.80 -11.77
C ASP A 118 -6.45 7.94 -11.09
N ARG A 119 -6.43 8.21 -9.77
CA ARG A 119 -5.17 8.42 -9.05
C ARG A 119 -4.77 7.19 -8.25
N VAL A 120 -3.54 6.73 -8.45
CA VAL A 120 -2.89 5.75 -7.59
C VAL A 120 -2.43 6.46 -6.32
N LEU A 121 -2.96 6.03 -5.18
CA LEU A 121 -2.63 6.59 -3.87
C LEU A 121 -1.58 5.77 -3.13
N SER A 122 -1.50 4.47 -3.41
CA SER A 122 -0.50 3.57 -2.84
C SER A 122 -0.27 2.40 -3.79
N SER A 123 0.97 1.93 -3.86
CA SER A 123 1.34 0.71 -4.57
C SER A 123 2.28 -0.12 -3.70
N HIS A 124 2.19 -1.45 -3.85
CA HIS A 124 3.07 -2.36 -3.12
C HIS A 124 3.46 -3.54 -4.01
N PRO A 125 4.75 -3.72 -4.33
CA PRO A 125 5.22 -4.88 -5.07
C PRO A 125 5.49 -6.05 -4.12
N ILE A 126 5.12 -7.25 -4.57
CA ILE A 126 5.51 -8.52 -3.95
C ILE A 126 6.22 -9.34 -5.02
N LYS A 127 7.37 -9.90 -4.68
CA LYS A 127 8.17 -10.75 -5.58
C LYS A 127 8.28 -12.16 -5.00
N ALA A 128 8.08 -13.15 -5.85
CA ALA A 128 8.27 -14.55 -5.51
C ALA A 128 9.14 -15.22 -6.57
N LEU A 129 10.07 -16.06 -6.11
CA LEU A 129 10.92 -16.86 -6.97
C LEU A 129 10.24 -18.20 -7.24
N PHE A 130 10.13 -18.54 -8.50
CA PHE A 130 9.60 -19.82 -8.98
C PHE A 130 10.67 -20.58 -9.75
N GLN A 131 10.57 -21.89 -9.70
CA GLN A 131 11.41 -22.79 -10.49
C GLN A 131 10.50 -23.62 -11.40
N GLY A 132 10.81 -23.63 -12.69
CA GLY A 132 10.11 -24.49 -13.64
C GLY A 132 10.48 -25.96 -13.40
N GLU A 133 9.47 -26.81 -13.32
CA GLU A 133 9.68 -28.26 -13.25
C GLU A 133 10.33 -28.77 -14.54
N GLN A 134 11.12 -29.87 -14.40
CA GLN A 134 11.77 -30.54 -15.54
C GLN A 134 10.78 -31.39 -16.34
#